data_2a8a18138986b91a790ae36eab0114f1
#
_entry.id   2a8a18138986b91a790ae36eab0114f1
#
_cell.length_a   1.000
_cell.length_b   1.000
_cell.length_c   1.000
_cell.angle_alpha   90.00
_cell.angle_beta   90.00
_cell.angle_gamma   90.00
#
_symmetry.space_group_name_H-M   'P 1'
#
loop_
_entity.id
_entity.type
_entity.pdbx_description
1 polymer ?
#
loop_
_entity_poly.entity_id
_entity_poly.type
_entity_poly.pdbx_seq_one_letter_code
_entity_poly.pdbx_strand_id
1 'polypeptide(L)'
;VAKIETRAAIEDLPAIIEASGAVMVARGDLGSECSIEELPILQKEIIRQCIALGRPAITATQMLETMVANPEPTRAEASDVANAVWDGSSAVMLSGETAIGVDPVNVVATMSRIAERADDAFDHRGWMAELSDLRMTDTDDPDTSITDAMTQATARAVAELGIGTILCISGSGFTVRSMARFRPAARIV
;
A
#
# COMPACT_ATOMS: atom_id res chain seq x y z
N VAL A 1 -12.48 2.50 -6.37
CA VAL A 1 -11.85 1.69 -5.29
C VAL A 1 -12.77 0.52 -4.98
N ALA A 2 -12.28 -0.71 -5.10
CA ALA A 2 -12.98 -1.90 -4.63
C ALA A 2 -12.61 -2.16 -3.16
N LYS A 3 -13.62 -2.52 -2.34
CA LYS A 3 -13.42 -2.90 -0.95
C LYS A 3 -13.40 -4.42 -0.84
N ILE A 4 -12.36 -4.98 -0.25
CA ILE A 4 -12.26 -6.41 0.06
C ILE A 4 -12.77 -6.60 1.48
N GLU A 5 -13.97 -7.19 1.58
CA GLU A 5 -14.76 -7.27 2.81
C GLU A 5 -15.22 -8.69 3.13
N THR A 6 -15.13 -9.61 2.17
CA THR A 6 -15.69 -10.95 2.29
C THR A 6 -14.69 -12.03 1.87
N ARG A 7 -14.90 -13.24 2.36
CA ARG A 7 -14.11 -14.41 1.96
C ARG A 7 -14.23 -14.69 0.46
N ALA A 8 -15.41 -14.53 -0.13
CA ALA A 8 -15.61 -14.67 -1.57
C ALA A 8 -14.77 -13.67 -2.39
N ALA A 9 -14.60 -12.44 -1.89
CA ALA A 9 -13.74 -11.45 -2.55
C ALA A 9 -12.26 -11.85 -2.52
N ILE A 10 -11.82 -12.62 -1.52
CA ILE A 10 -10.45 -13.17 -1.47
C ILE A 10 -10.25 -14.25 -2.54
N GLU A 11 -11.26 -15.08 -2.77
CA GLU A 11 -11.20 -16.15 -3.78
C GLU A 11 -11.09 -15.59 -5.21
N ASP A 12 -11.74 -14.45 -5.49
CA ASP A 12 -11.73 -13.77 -6.78
C ASP A 12 -10.78 -12.56 -6.83
N LEU A 13 -9.86 -12.47 -5.88
CA LEU A 13 -9.04 -11.27 -5.65
C LEU A 13 -8.30 -10.75 -6.90
N PRO A 14 -7.62 -11.58 -7.71
CA PRO A 14 -6.92 -11.10 -8.90
C PRO A 14 -7.86 -10.39 -9.89
N ALA A 15 -9.01 -10.98 -10.19
CA ALA A 15 -10.00 -10.40 -11.11
C ALA A 15 -10.59 -9.07 -10.59
N ILE A 16 -10.81 -8.98 -9.27
CA ILE A 16 -11.28 -7.73 -8.63
C ILE A 16 -10.21 -6.65 -8.73
N ILE A 17 -8.94 -6.98 -8.48
CA ILE A 17 -7.83 -6.03 -8.57
C ILE A 17 -7.68 -5.52 -10.01
N GLU A 18 -7.70 -6.40 -11.01
CA GLU A 18 -7.60 -6.03 -12.43
C GLU A 18 -8.70 -5.07 -12.87
N ALA A 19 -9.94 -5.34 -12.45
CA ALA A 19 -11.11 -4.51 -12.75
C ALA A 19 -11.15 -3.18 -11.98
N SER A 20 -10.22 -2.96 -11.03
CA SER A 20 -10.24 -1.83 -10.10
C SER A 20 -9.14 -0.82 -10.39
N GLY A 21 -9.39 0.47 -10.09
CA GLY A 21 -8.37 1.52 -10.09
C GLY A 21 -7.53 1.53 -8.81
N ALA A 22 -8.07 1.03 -7.70
CA ALA A 22 -7.44 0.83 -6.40
C ALA A 22 -8.25 -0.17 -5.58
N VAL A 23 -7.64 -0.74 -4.55
CA VAL A 23 -8.28 -1.72 -3.66
C VAL A 23 -8.14 -1.26 -2.21
N MET A 24 -9.16 -1.54 -1.40
CA MET A 24 -9.15 -1.26 0.03
C MET A 24 -9.27 -2.58 0.82
N VAL A 25 -8.34 -2.78 1.73
CA VAL A 25 -8.41 -3.82 2.76
C VAL A 25 -9.32 -3.30 3.88
N ALA A 26 -10.59 -3.69 3.86
CA ALA A 26 -11.59 -3.26 4.84
C ALA A 26 -11.59 -4.23 6.04
N ARG A 27 -10.60 -4.04 6.95
CA ARG A 27 -10.30 -5.01 8.02
C ARG A 27 -11.46 -5.26 8.98
N GLY A 28 -12.26 -4.22 9.26
CA GLY A 28 -13.43 -4.35 10.13
C GLY A 28 -14.47 -5.33 9.60
N ASP A 29 -14.85 -5.16 8.33
CA ASP A 29 -15.85 -6.02 7.68
C ASP A 29 -15.28 -7.41 7.40
N LEU A 30 -14.03 -7.48 6.89
CA LEU A 30 -13.35 -8.74 6.62
C LEU A 30 -13.14 -9.58 7.90
N GLY A 31 -12.93 -8.91 9.05
CA GLY A 31 -12.83 -9.57 10.34
C GLY A 31 -14.10 -10.22 10.86
N SER A 32 -15.25 -9.89 10.25
CA SER A 32 -16.52 -10.58 10.51
C SER A 32 -16.67 -11.87 9.70
N GLU A 33 -15.89 -12.02 8.63
CA GLU A 33 -15.92 -13.13 7.69
C GLU A 33 -14.77 -14.14 7.90
N CYS A 34 -13.69 -13.71 8.54
CA CYS A 34 -12.48 -14.47 8.74
C CYS A 34 -12.07 -14.50 10.22
N SER A 35 -11.26 -15.47 10.62
CA SER A 35 -10.74 -15.48 11.99
C SER A 35 -9.74 -14.34 12.21
N ILE A 36 -9.61 -13.90 13.46
CA ILE A 36 -8.75 -12.77 13.80
C ILE A 36 -7.28 -13.02 13.45
N GLU A 37 -6.83 -14.26 13.59
CA GLU A 37 -5.47 -14.69 13.26
C GLU A 37 -5.20 -14.74 11.75
N GLU A 38 -6.22 -14.83 10.90
CA GLU A 38 -6.08 -14.80 9.44
C GLU A 38 -5.92 -13.36 8.91
N LEU A 39 -6.50 -12.37 9.58
CA LEU A 39 -6.53 -10.98 9.08
C LEU A 39 -5.16 -10.40 8.71
N PRO A 40 -4.11 -10.54 9.53
CA PRO A 40 -2.78 -10.00 9.17
C PRO A 40 -2.19 -10.69 7.93
N ILE A 41 -2.47 -11.98 7.73
CA ILE A 41 -2.01 -12.75 6.57
C ILE A 41 -2.75 -12.26 5.31
N LEU A 42 -4.07 -12.14 5.40
CA LEU A 42 -4.90 -11.67 4.30
C LEU A 42 -4.58 -10.22 3.91
N GLN A 43 -4.33 -9.34 4.89
CA GLN A 43 -3.87 -7.98 4.62
C GLN A 43 -2.61 -7.97 3.75
N LYS A 44 -1.58 -8.71 4.15
CA LYS A 44 -0.32 -8.81 3.41
C LYS A 44 -0.53 -9.38 2.01
N GLU A 45 -1.35 -10.41 1.88
CA GLU A 45 -1.64 -11.05 0.59
C GLU A 45 -2.38 -10.10 -0.36
N ILE A 46 -3.41 -9.41 0.13
CA ILE A 46 -4.15 -8.42 -0.68
C ILE A 46 -3.22 -7.30 -1.15
N ILE A 47 -2.41 -6.73 -0.24
CA ILE A 47 -1.47 -5.67 -0.57
C ILE A 47 -0.46 -6.16 -1.61
N ARG A 48 0.12 -7.35 -1.40
CA ARG A 48 1.11 -7.95 -2.30
C ARG A 48 0.56 -8.15 -3.71
N GLN A 49 -0.65 -8.68 -3.85
CA GLN A 49 -1.31 -8.86 -5.15
C GLN A 49 -1.64 -7.52 -5.82
N CYS A 50 -2.07 -6.51 -5.05
CA CYS A 50 -2.28 -5.16 -5.59
C CYS A 50 -1.00 -4.58 -6.17
N ILE A 51 0.12 -4.73 -5.48
CA ILE A 51 1.42 -4.26 -5.94
C ILE A 51 1.87 -5.02 -7.19
N ALA A 52 1.73 -6.35 -7.21
CA ALA A 52 2.05 -7.18 -8.36
C ALA A 52 1.28 -6.73 -9.61
N LEU A 53 -0.01 -6.41 -9.46
CA LEU A 53 -0.88 -5.93 -10.54
C LEU A 53 -0.85 -4.40 -10.75
N GLY A 54 0.07 -3.69 -10.10
CA GLY A 54 0.26 -2.24 -10.25
C GLY A 54 -0.95 -1.41 -9.81
N ARG A 55 -1.69 -1.87 -8.80
CA ARG A 55 -2.84 -1.16 -8.23
C ARG A 55 -2.54 -0.64 -6.82
N PRO A 56 -2.93 0.60 -6.50
CA PRO A 56 -2.81 1.11 -5.14
C PRO A 56 -3.64 0.29 -4.15
N ALA A 57 -3.05 -0.01 -2.98
CA ALA A 57 -3.71 -0.64 -1.85
C ALA A 57 -3.91 0.36 -0.71
N ILE A 58 -5.12 0.38 -0.13
CA ILE A 58 -5.47 1.23 1.01
C ILE A 58 -5.74 0.30 2.20
N THR A 59 -5.00 0.44 3.29
CA THR A 59 -5.31 -0.27 4.54
C THR A 59 -6.23 0.58 5.39
N ALA A 60 -7.39 0.02 5.75
CA ALA A 60 -8.50 0.75 6.35
C ALA A 60 -9.02 0.08 7.61
N THR A 61 -9.67 0.89 8.44
CA THR A 61 -10.38 0.55 9.68
C THR A 61 -9.48 0.12 10.84
N GLN A 62 -9.85 0.51 12.04
CA GLN A 62 -9.15 0.15 13.29
C GLN A 62 -7.65 0.47 13.27
N MET A 63 -7.28 1.62 12.68
CA MET A 63 -5.87 2.03 12.59
C MET A 63 -5.42 2.70 13.90
N LEU A 64 -6.18 3.70 14.38
CA LEU A 64 -5.96 4.44 15.62
C LEU A 64 -7.26 4.51 16.43
N GLU A 65 -7.98 3.41 16.53
CA GLU A 65 -9.36 3.32 17.06
C GLU A 65 -9.49 3.91 18.46
N THR A 66 -8.49 3.71 19.33
CA THR A 66 -8.54 4.30 20.68
C THR A 66 -8.54 5.82 20.68
N MET A 67 -8.08 6.46 19.61
CA MET A 67 -8.10 7.92 19.47
C MET A 67 -9.51 8.48 19.16
N VAL A 68 -10.52 7.66 18.99
CA VAL A 68 -11.91 8.11 19.01
C VAL A 68 -12.23 8.79 20.36
N ALA A 69 -11.68 8.28 21.44
CA ALA A 69 -11.95 8.79 22.81
C ALA A 69 -10.70 9.32 23.55
N ASN A 70 -9.49 9.02 23.06
CA ASN A 70 -8.24 9.35 23.73
C ASN A 70 -7.35 10.26 22.87
N PRO A 71 -6.51 11.10 23.48
CA PRO A 71 -5.62 11.99 22.73
C PRO A 71 -4.41 11.29 22.10
N GLU A 72 -4.10 10.07 22.53
CA GLU A 72 -2.93 9.30 22.07
C GLU A 72 -3.35 7.86 21.72
N PRO A 73 -2.71 7.26 20.71
CA PRO A 73 -2.94 5.86 20.36
C PRO A 73 -2.21 4.93 21.32
N THR A 74 -2.58 3.67 21.29
CA THR A 74 -1.80 2.61 21.91
C THR A 74 -0.51 2.31 21.10
N ARG A 75 0.46 1.67 21.76
CA ARG A 75 1.67 1.19 21.05
C ARG A 75 1.34 0.16 19.98
N ALA A 76 0.31 -0.65 20.19
CA ALA A 76 -0.14 -1.66 19.23
C ALA A 76 -0.67 -0.98 17.95
N GLU A 77 -1.48 0.06 18.09
CA GLU A 77 -2.00 0.83 16.96
C GLU A 77 -0.90 1.56 16.20
N ALA A 78 0.04 2.19 16.91
CA ALA A 78 1.19 2.81 16.26
C ALA A 78 2.04 1.79 15.49
N SER A 79 2.21 0.57 16.04
CA SER A 79 2.89 -0.53 15.37
C SER A 79 2.09 -1.03 14.16
N ASP A 80 0.76 -1.09 14.24
CA ASP A 80 -0.10 -1.51 13.15
C ASP A 80 -0.04 -0.55 11.96
N VAL A 81 -0.10 0.77 12.21
CA VAL A 81 0.10 1.78 11.16
C VAL A 81 1.46 1.64 10.49
N ALA A 82 2.54 1.50 11.27
CA ALA A 82 3.89 1.33 10.73
C ALA A 82 3.99 0.05 9.88
N ASN A 83 3.44 -1.08 10.38
CA ASN A 83 3.42 -2.32 9.62
C ASN A 83 2.62 -2.22 8.32
N ALA A 84 1.47 -1.53 8.31
CA ALA A 84 0.72 -1.30 7.08
C ALA A 84 1.54 -0.53 6.02
N VAL A 85 2.37 0.43 6.45
CA VAL A 85 3.31 1.14 5.57
C VAL A 85 4.38 0.18 5.05
N TRP A 86 4.99 -0.63 5.92
CA TRP A 86 6.03 -1.58 5.54
C TRP A 86 5.51 -2.74 4.69
N ASP A 87 4.25 -3.13 4.84
CA ASP A 87 3.60 -4.11 3.97
C ASP A 87 3.42 -3.60 2.53
N GLY A 88 3.62 -2.30 2.29
CA GLY A 88 3.52 -1.67 0.99
C GLY A 88 2.20 -0.98 0.69
N SER A 89 1.35 -0.71 1.69
CA SER A 89 0.14 0.08 1.48
C SER A 89 0.45 1.42 0.83
N SER A 90 -0.32 1.79 -0.17
CA SER A 90 -0.20 3.08 -0.85
C SER A 90 -0.81 4.21 -0.03
N ALA A 91 -1.76 3.88 0.84
CA ALA A 91 -2.39 4.78 1.78
C ALA A 91 -2.90 4.02 3.01
N VAL A 92 -3.03 4.72 4.13
CA VAL A 92 -3.73 4.28 5.33
C VAL A 92 -4.94 5.19 5.55
N MET A 93 -6.05 4.64 6.04
CA MET A 93 -7.31 5.38 6.15
C MET A 93 -7.79 5.43 7.59
N LEU A 94 -8.20 6.61 8.02
CA LEU A 94 -8.95 6.86 9.24
C LEU A 94 -10.46 6.85 8.93
N SER A 95 -11.27 6.39 9.83
CA SER A 95 -12.73 6.28 9.71
C SER A 95 -13.43 6.96 10.90
N GLY A 96 -13.83 6.18 11.89
CA GLY A 96 -14.44 6.66 13.11
C GLY A 96 -13.58 7.66 13.86
N GLU A 97 -12.28 7.48 13.84
CA GLU A 97 -11.28 8.31 14.50
C GLU A 97 -11.38 9.79 14.08
N THR A 98 -11.73 10.04 12.81
CA THR A 98 -11.92 11.40 12.28
C THR A 98 -13.38 11.81 12.17
N ALA A 99 -14.31 10.86 12.03
CA ALA A 99 -15.73 11.15 11.84
C ALA A 99 -16.45 11.51 13.15
N ILE A 100 -16.10 10.83 14.24
CA ILE A 100 -16.73 10.95 15.55
C ILE A 100 -15.71 11.13 16.70
N GLY A 101 -14.42 11.14 16.40
CA GLY A 101 -13.35 11.27 17.38
C GLY A 101 -13.33 12.64 18.06
N VAL A 102 -12.79 12.68 19.27
CA VAL A 102 -12.73 13.90 20.11
C VAL A 102 -11.77 14.96 19.55
N ASP A 103 -10.75 14.55 18.79
CA ASP A 103 -9.77 15.46 18.19
C ASP A 103 -9.31 14.93 16.82
N PRO A 104 -10.12 15.11 15.76
CA PRO A 104 -9.79 14.61 14.41
C PRO A 104 -8.51 15.19 13.83
N VAL A 105 -8.14 16.42 14.19
CA VAL A 105 -6.91 17.06 13.70
C VAL A 105 -5.69 16.37 14.27
N ASN A 106 -5.67 16.09 15.58
CA ASN A 106 -4.58 15.38 16.23
C ASN A 106 -4.47 13.93 15.73
N VAL A 107 -5.60 13.27 15.45
CA VAL A 107 -5.60 11.89 14.88
C VAL A 107 -4.88 11.86 13.54
N VAL A 108 -5.24 12.77 12.62
CA VAL A 108 -4.59 12.88 11.31
C VAL A 108 -3.10 13.21 11.46
N ALA A 109 -2.76 14.17 12.32
CA ALA A 109 -1.36 14.53 12.57
C ALA A 109 -0.55 13.36 13.17
N THR A 110 -1.16 12.56 14.05
CA THR A 110 -0.53 11.38 14.64
C THR A 110 -0.30 10.29 13.59
N MET A 111 -1.30 9.99 12.76
CA MET A 111 -1.18 9.05 11.64
C MET A 111 -0.05 9.47 10.69
N SER A 112 0.01 10.76 10.33
CA SER A 112 1.06 11.31 9.45
C SER A 112 2.44 11.10 10.04
N ARG A 113 2.65 11.45 11.31
CA ARG A 113 3.94 11.27 11.99
C ARG A 113 4.39 9.81 12.04
N ILE A 114 3.47 8.88 12.28
CA ILE A 114 3.80 7.45 12.31
C ILE A 114 4.16 6.97 10.90
N ALA A 115 3.35 7.33 9.89
CA ALA A 115 3.58 6.93 8.50
C ALA A 115 4.89 7.51 7.95
N GLU A 116 5.17 8.78 8.17
CA GLU A 116 6.42 9.44 7.78
C GLU A 116 7.63 8.73 8.42
N ARG A 117 7.54 8.42 9.72
CA ARG A 117 8.62 7.74 10.42
C ARG A 117 8.83 6.31 9.95
N ALA A 118 7.76 5.60 9.59
CA ALA A 118 7.84 4.28 8.99
C ALA A 118 8.45 4.32 7.59
N ASP A 119 8.09 5.32 6.79
CA ASP A 119 8.64 5.55 5.44
C ASP A 119 10.15 5.87 5.48
N ASP A 120 10.60 6.72 6.44
CA ASP A 120 12.03 7.00 6.66
C ASP A 120 12.86 5.74 6.98
N ALA A 121 12.23 4.75 7.60
CA ALA A 121 12.86 3.47 7.97
C ALA A 121 12.59 2.33 6.97
N PHE A 122 11.98 2.64 5.82
CA PHE A 122 11.60 1.64 4.83
C PHE A 122 12.83 1.04 4.13
N ASP A 123 12.90 -0.27 4.02
CA ASP A 123 13.97 -0.96 3.29
C ASP A 123 13.69 -0.97 1.78
N HIS A 124 14.00 0.13 1.11
CA HIS A 124 13.83 0.29 -0.33
C HIS A 124 14.60 -0.76 -1.15
N ARG A 125 15.75 -1.25 -0.66
CA ARG A 125 16.56 -2.25 -1.37
C ARG A 125 15.97 -3.64 -1.27
N GLY A 126 15.59 -4.04 -0.07
CA GLY A 126 14.90 -5.32 0.16
C GLY A 126 13.58 -5.38 -0.60
N TRP A 127 12.82 -4.29 -0.57
CA TRP A 127 11.58 -4.16 -1.33
C TRP A 127 11.76 -4.35 -2.84
N MET A 128 12.75 -3.71 -3.44
CA MET A 128 13.04 -3.89 -4.87
C MET A 128 13.44 -5.32 -5.23
N ALA A 129 14.19 -6.00 -4.36
CA ALA A 129 14.56 -7.40 -4.55
C ALA A 129 13.31 -8.30 -4.51
N GLU A 130 12.44 -8.10 -3.51
CA GLU A 130 11.19 -8.85 -3.38
C GLU A 130 10.26 -8.64 -4.58
N LEU A 131 10.11 -7.39 -5.07
CA LEU A 131 9.30 -7.09 -6.24
C LEU A 131 9.85 -7.67 -7.53
N SER A 132 11.17 -7.86 -7.63
CA SER A 132 11.76 -8.50 -8.80
C SER A 132 11.29 -9.95 -8.95
N ASP A 133 11.01 -10.62 -7.85
CA ASP A 133 10.49 -11.99 -7.82
C ASP A 133 8.96 -12.05 -8.03
N LEU A 134 8.27 -10.95 -7.71
CA LEU A 134 6.82 -10.77 -7.91
C LEU A 134 6.49 -10.28 -9.33
N ARG A 135 7.18 -10.76 -10.34
CA ARG A 135 6.97 -10.29 -11.72
C ARG A 135 5.51 -10.42 -12.17
N MET A 136 4.97 -9.34 -12.73
CA MET A 136 3.74 -9.35 -13.53
C MET A 136 3.90 -10.10 -14.89
N THR A 137 4.89 -10.97 -15.02
CA THR A 137 5.42 -11.48 -16.28
C THR A 137 4.65 -12.62 -16.92
N ASP A 138 3.39 -12.81 -16.60
CA ASP A 138 2.50 -13.67 -17.39
C ASP A 138 1.61 -12.86 -18.35
N THR A 139 1.96 -11.63 -18.67
CA THR A 139 1.26 -10.91 -19.72
C THR A 139 1.99 -11.13 -21.05
N ASP A 140 1.30 -11.72 -22.03
CA ASP A 140 1.72 -11.76 -23.43
C ASP A 140 1.79 -10.35 -24.08
N ASP A 141 1.59 -9.28 -23.30
CA ASP A 141 1.64 -7.90 -23.75
C ASP A 141 3.08 -7.35 -23.69
N PRO A 142 3.72 -7.13 -24.85
CA PRO A 142 5.10 -6.64 -24.91
C PRO A 142 5.27 -5.24 -24.27
N ASP A 143 4.27 -4.38 -24.36
CA ASP A 143 4.36 -3.02 -23.84
C ASP A 143 4.39 -3.00 -22.30
N THR A 144 3.63 -3.89 -21.68
CA THR A 144 3.67 -4.10 -20.24
C THR A 144 5.02 -4.64 -19.80
N SER A 145 5.56 -5.64 -20.50
CA SER A 145 6.87 -6.23 -20.20
C SER A 145 8.01 -5.22 -20.33
N ILE A 146 7.99 -4.38 -21.37
CA ILE A 146 8.99 -3.30 -21.56
C ILE A 146 8.89 -2.28 -20.44
N THR A 147 7.67 -1.84 -20.08
CA THR A 147 7.47 -0.87 -19.01
C THR A 147 7.96 -1.40 -17.68
N ASP A 148 7.72 -2.67 -17.38
CA ASP A 148 8.19 -3.34 -16.18
C ASP A 148 9.71 -3.36 -16.10
N ALA A 149 10.37 -3.81 -17.16
CA ALA A 149 11.82 -3.86 -17.22
C ALA A 149 12.46 -2.48 -17.07
N MET A 150 11.90 -1.47 -17.73
CA MET A 150 12.40 -0.09 -17.69
C MET A 150 12.19 0.56 -16.33
N THR A 151 11.04 0.35 -15.71
CA THR A 151 10.74 0.92 -14.38
C THR A 151 11.59 0.25 -13.30
N GLN A 152 11.82 -1.05 -13.38
CA GLN A 152 12.74 -1.76 -12.49
C GLN A 152 14.19 -1.26 -12.63
N ALA A 153 14.68 -1.13 -13.87
CA ALA A 153 16.03 -0.62 -14.13
C ALA A 153 16.20 0.82 -13.60
N THR A 154 15.17 1.66 -13.77
CA THR A 154 15.17 3.04 -13.26
C THR A 154 15.19 3.08 -11.74
N ALA A 155 14.35 2.29 -11.06
CA ALA A 155 14.32 2.21 -9.61
C ALA A 155 15.67 1.77 -9.04
N ARG A 156 16.32 0.80 -9.68
CA ARG A 156 17.65 0.35 -9.31
C ARG A 156 18.71 1.43 -9.51
N ALA A 157 18.71 2.13 -10.65
CA ALA A 157 19.63 3.23 -10.91
C ALA A 157 19.46 4.37 -9.89
N VAL A 158 18.23 4.70 -9.52
CA VAL A 158 17.90 5.68 -8.46
C VAL A 158 18.54 5.29 -7.13
N ALA A 159 18.40 4.04 -6.72
CA ALA A 159 18.93 3.56 -5.46
C ALA A 159 20.48 3.49 -5.45
N GLU A 160 21.09 3.10 -6.56
CA GLU A 160 22.56 2.97 -6.68
C GLU A 160 23.26 4.33 -6.80
N LEU A 161 22.63 5.27 -7.51
CA LEU A 161 23.24 6.58 -7.80
C LEU A 161 22.78 7.70 -6.86
N GLY A 162 21.85 7.44 -5.94
CA GLY A 162 21.33 8.44 -5.01
C GLY A 162 20.53 9.55 -5.72
N ILE A 163 19.78 9.21 -6.77
CA ILE A 163 18.98 10.17 -7.54
C ILE A 163 17.76 10.59 -6.72
N GLY A 164 17.56 11.91 -6.56
CA GLY A 164 16.45 12.45 -5.75
C GLY A 164 15.16 12.71 -6.53
N THR A 165 15.16 12.64 -7.87
CA THR A 165 13.95 12.93 -8.69
C THR A 165 13.91 12.08 -9.95
N ILE A 166 12.75 11.53 -10.24
CA ILE A 166 12.43 10.81 -11.48
C ILE A 166 11.41 11.65 -12.25
N LEU A 167 11.74 12.04 -13.48
CA LEU A 167 10.77 12.66 -14.38
C LEU A 167 10.09 11.57 -15.21
N CYS A 168 8.77 11.45 -15.09
CA CYS A 168 8.01 10.40 -15.74
C CYS A 168 6.98 11.01 -16.71
N ILE A 169 7.18 10.82 -18.00
CA ILE A 169 6.24 11.28 -19.03
C ILE A 169 5.27 10.14 -19.36
N SER A 170 3.99 10.36 -19.09
CA SER A 170 2.95 9.33 -19.30
C SER A 170 1.61 9.94 -19.66
N GLY A 171 0.97 9.46 -20.73
CA GLY A 171 -0.36 9.89 -21.13
C GLY A 171 -1.51 9.31 -20.28
N SER A 172 -1.38 8.04 -19.84
CA SER A 172 -2.40 7.32 -19.05
C SER A 172 -2.08 7.22 -17.57
N GLY A 173 -0.88 7.64 -17.17
CA GLY A 173 -0.34 7.42 -15.83
C GLY A 173 0.14 5.98 -15.57
N PHE A 174 0.12 5.09 -16.57
CA PHE A 174 0.54 3.69 -16.40
C PHE A 174 1.99 3.59 -15.96
N THR A 175 2.92 4.25 -16.65
CA THR A 175 4.36 4.25 -16.31
C THR A 175 4.61 4.83 -14.91
N VAL A 176 3.86 5.88 -14.51
CA VAL A 176 3.97 6.46 -13.16
C VAL A 176 3.58 5.44 -12.09
N ARG A 177 2.45 4.73 -12.28
CA ARG A 177 2.03 3.68 -11.35
C ARG A 177 3.02 2.51 -11.31
N SER A 178 3.52 2.09 -12.47
CA SER A 178 4.53 1.04 -12.58
C SER A 178 5.84 1.43 -11.88
N MET A 179 6.23 2.70 -11.92
CA MET A 179 7.37 3.22 -11.18
C MET A 179 7.10 3.31 -9.69
N ALA A 180 5.93 3.81 -9.29
CA ALA A 180 5.57 4.04 -7.89
C ALA A 180 5.53 2.75 -7.05
N ARG A 181 5.21 1.59 -7.65
CA ARG A 181 5.21 0.29 -6.94
C ARG A 181 6.57 -0.11 -6.37
N PHE A 182 7.67 0.36 -6.98
CA PHE A 182 9.02 0.14 -6.47
C PHE A 182 9.35 1.02 -5.27
N ARG A 183 8.49 1.97 -4.91
CA ARG A 183 8.68 2.92 -3.80
C ARG A 183 10.10 3.49 -3.79
N PRO A 184 10.57 4.09 -4.91
CA PRO A 184 11.91 4.67 -4.94
C PRO A 184 12.03 5.78 -3.89
N ALA A 185 13.21 5.92 -3.29
CA ALA A 185 13.49 7.04 -2.38
C ALA A 185 13.49 8.41 -3.08
N ALA A 186 13.28 8.43 -4.40
CA ALA A 186 13.19 9.64 -5.23
C ALA A 186 11.75 10.09 -5.41
N ARG A 187 11.57 11.40 -5.55
CA ARG A 187 10.29 11.99 -5.93
C ARG A 187 9.98 11.68 -7.39
N ILE A 188 8.80 11.16 -7.68
CA ILE A 188 8.28 10.97 -9.05
C ILE A 188 7.49 12.23 -9.44
N VAL A 189 7.81 12.82 -10.60
CA VAL A 189 7.23 14.07 -11.12
C VAL A 189 6.74 13.87 -12.55
#